data_e988a8394f65ab4ab8a52ccd2a43dd53
#
_entry.id   e988a8394f65ab4ab8a52ccd2a43dd53
#
_cell.length_a   1.000
_cell.length_b   1.000
_cell.length_c   1.000
_cell.angle_alpha   90.00
_cell.angle_beta   90.00
_cell.angle_gamma   90.00
#
_symmetry.space_group_name_H-M   'P 1'
#
loop_
_entity.id
_entity.type
_entity.pdbx_description
1 polymer ?
#
loop_
_entity_poly.entity_id
_entity_poly.type
_entity_poly.pdbx_seq_one_letter_code
_entity_poly.pdbx_strand_id
1 'polypeptide(L)'
;MRNGKTLLHGAGVLVAVAVVVFGAMGIAGAAESGGPGLVRAADVVFIDAIARFRALENTRPVFQHDRHTTALASQGKDCATCHLSAKDKKGRERMSPKFMRLEDKDANSLKVLYHEKCISCHTALGKAGATGPREGDCKGCHEASARYVSTRQPFAYGATMHDKHVRSPLVKAEGGGKNCAVCHHNAASGKEDSCRVCHASGHGIRPWYSEVGHISCIGCHQKVAPQAKAAPVSCSGCHAPEALAAQAKTKGIPRLMRGQPDATLMFPVSSKGATPAAAMKPTFFDHKAHEGKVPGCRGCHHARIGDCGTCHTVEGSQAAYGVHLDRAMHTTANTTRSCVGCHTERLKAPECAGCHGFIQPARGKDYCNACHSGAADLDAKTFSAGIAGKLPLAEKKKLGEAARKARGYAGNPQLDKIPDVVTISGLKDQYEATEFNHKSHVDAYIMGLLEGDRLASAFHTDPATLCAGCHHNSPPSMNPPKCGSCHSKTIDMKSSGRPALKAAYHLQCMGCHERMQVEPVAKTDCTGCHEQPKKK
;
A
#
# COMPACT_ATOMS: atom_id res chain seq x y z
N MET A 1 -41.89 52.00 53.08
CA MET A 1 -40.93 52.63 54.09
C MET A 1 -39.70 51.75 54.09
N ARG A 2 -38.56 52.46 53.99
CA ARG A 2 -37.18 52.01 54.22
C ARG A 2 -36.47 51.08 53.27
N ASN A 3 -35.60 51.76 52.57
CA ASN A 3 -34.42 51.38 51.81
C ASN A 3 -33.44 50.44 52.55
N GLY A 4 -32.80 49.60 51.84
CA GLY A 4 -31.57 48.89 52.24
C GLY A 4 -30.76 48.57 50.99
N LYS A 5 -29.81 49.45 50.66
CA LYS A 5 -28.75 49.21 49.66
C LYS A 5 -27.74 48.24 50.27
N THR A 6 -27.40 47.18 49.55
CA THR A 6 -26.21 46.38 49.88
C THR A 6 -25.34 46.24 48.63
N LEU A 7 -24.08 46.63 48.82
CA LEU A 7 -23.02 46.64 47.83
C LEU A 7 -22.68 45.22 47.34
N LEU A 8 -22.54 45.05 46.02
CA LEU A 8 -21.86 43.91 45.43
C LEU A 8 -20.35 44.09 45.58
N HIS A 9 -19.71 43.14 46.27
CA HIS A 9 -18.28 42.91 46.15
C HIS A 9 -18.08 41.80 45.13
N GLY A 10 -17.45 42.15 44.00
CA GLY A 10 -17.02 41.19 43.00
C GLY A 10 -15.79 40.40 43.51
N ALA A 11 -15.97 39.14 43.72
CA ALA A 11 -14.87 38.19 43.87
C ALA A 11 -14.58 37.55 42.51
N GLY A 12 -13.52 38.02 41.87
CA GLY A 12 -12.99 37.40 40.65
C GLY A 12 -12.42 36.01 40.98
N VAL A 13 -13.08 34.99 40.51
CA VAL A 13 -12.52 33.62 40.54
C VAL A 13 -11.59 33.49 39.33
N LEU A 14 -10.29 33.56 39.59
CA LEU A 14 -9.24 33.14 38.68
C LEU A 14 -9.32 31.61 38.54
N VAL A 15 -9.93 31.11 37.46
CA VAL A 15 -9.82 29.71 37.06
C VAL A 15 -8.45 29.53 36.46
N ALA A 16 -7.51 29.03 37.26
CA ALA A 16 -6.24 28.53 36.78
C ALA A 16 -6.53 27.24 35.99
N VAL A 17 -6.52 27.34 34.66
CA VAL A 17 -6.51 26.17 33.79
C VAL A 17 -5.13 25.53 33.93
N ALA A 18 -5.02 24.52 34.78
CA ALA A 18 -3.88 23.64 34.81
C ALA A 18 -3.94 22.79 33.53
N VAL A 19 -3.17 23.19 32.52
CA VAL A 19 -2.86 22.34 31.37
C VAL A 19 -1.98 21.20 31.88
N VAL A 20 -2.64 20.09 32.25
CA VAL A 20 -1.94 18.84 32.47
C VAL A 20 -1.48 18.35 31.12
N VAL A 21 -0.25 18.68 30.76
CA VAL A 21 0.47 18.04 29.66
C VAL A 21 0.75 16.61 30.11
N PHE A 22 -0.19 15.72 29.83
CA PHE A 22 0.11 14.29 29.81
C PHE A 22 1.12 14.10 28.66
N GLY A 23 2.37 14.04 29.05
CA GLY A 23 3.42 13.53 28.17
C GLY A 23 3.01 12.13 27.74
N ALA A 24 2.44 12.02 26.55
CA ALA A 24 2.36 10.77 25.84
C ALA A 24 3.81 10.32 25.65
N MET A 25 4.31 9.48 26.56
CA MET A 25 5.41 8.59 26.24
C MET A 25 4.89 7.64 25.16
N GLY A 26 4.79 8.18 23.95
CA GLY A 26 4.77 7.37 22.77
C GLY A 26 6.06 6.55 22.80
N ILE A 27 5.93 5.25 22.99
CA ILE A 27 6.93 4.32 22.53
C ILE A 27 6.90 4.47 20.99
N ALA A 28 7.57 5.51 20.53
CA ALA A 28 8.00 5.60 19.16
C ALA A 28 8.84 4.36 18.96
N GLY A 29 8.25 3.36 18.30
CA GLY A 29 9.07 2.47 17.50
C GLY A 29 9.99 3.43 16.75
N ALA A 30 11.30 3.30 16.96
CA ALA A 30 12.29 4.22 16.44
C ALA A 30 12.08 4.38 14.93
N ALA A 31 11.19 5.26 14.55
CA ALA A 31 11.22 5.92 13.29
C ALA A 31 12.50 6.75 13.41
N GLU A 32 13.61 6.25 12.83
CA GLU A 32 14.82 7.03 12.66
C GLU A 32 14.39 8.36 12.06
N SER A 33 14.35 9.38 12.90
CA SER A 33 14.00 10.73 12.47
C SER A 33 15.18 11.26 11.65
N GLY A 34 15.12 11.08 10.34
CA GLY A 34 15.85 11.93 9.42
C GLY A 34 15.41 13.37 9.68
N GLY A 35 16.34 14.31 9.79
CA GLY A 35 16.02 15.73 9.85
C GLY A 35 15.11 16.12 8.66
N PRO A 36 14.44 17.26 8.73
CA PRO A 36 13.56 17.70 7.66
C PRO A 36 14.34 17.78 6.33
N GLY A 37 13.97 16.96 5.38
CA GLY A 37 14.58 16.91 4.03
C GLY A 37 15.34 15.64 3.65
N LEU A 38 15.63 14.72 4.56
CA LEU A 38 16.29 13.44 4.24
C LEU A 38 15.24 12.38 3.89
N VAL A 39 15.09 12.11 2.62
CA VAL A 39 14.31 10.97 2.13
C VAL A 39 15.05 9.69 2.51
N ARG A 40 14.39 8.78 3.24
CA ARG A 40 14.93 7.45 3.54
C ARG A 40 15.08 6.65 2.26
N ALA A 41 16.30 6.38 1.89
CA ALA A 41 16.63 5.46 0.81
C ALA A 41 17.29 4.20 1.40
N ALA A 42 17.12 3.07 0.72
CA ALA A 42 17.59 1.79 1.22
C ALA A 42 19.12 1.67 1.32
N ASP A 43 19.83 2.49 0.56
CA ASP A 43 21.30 2.55 0.52
C ASP A 43 21.92 3.69 1.36
N VAL A 44 21.08 4.45 2.08
CA VAL A 44 21.54 5.52 2.97
C VAL A 44 21.57 5.01 4.41
N VAL A 45 22.75 4.94 4.97
CA VAL A 45 22.99 4.47 6.34
C VAL A 45 23.41 5.64 7.21
N PHE A 46 22.74 5.83 8.35
CA PHE A 46 23.16 6.80 9.34
C PHE A 46 24.16 6.16 10.30
N ILE A 47 25.32 6.78 10.44
CA ILE A 47 26.36 6.30 11.38
C ILE A 47 26.05 6.90 12.75
N ASP A 48 25.30 6.17 13.56
CA ASP A 48 24.84 6.59 14.88
C ASP A 48 25.05 5.53 15.98
N ALA A 49 25.87 4.52 15.72
CA ALA A 49 26.15 3.45 16.68
C ALA A 49 26.63 3.97 18.05
N ILE A 50 27.29 5.11 18.09
CA ILE A 50 27.74 5.80 19.32
C ILE A 50 26.56 6.25 20.18
N ALA A 51 25.42 6.59 19.56
CA ALA A 51 24.21 7.04 20.27
C ALA A 51 23.65 5.98 21.25
N ARG A 52 24.06 4.71 21.11
CA ARG A 52 23.71 3.63 22.06
C ARG A 52 24.39 3.79 23.42
N PHE A 53 25.48 4.52 23.47
CA PHE A 53 26.32 4.69 24.67
C PHE A 53 26.26 6.10 25.24
N ARG A 54 26.18 7.12 24.38
CA ARG A 54 26.10 8.54 24.79
C ARG A 54 25.48 9.38 23.68
N ALA A 55 25.06 10.61 24.02
CA ALA A 55 24.61 11.58 23.02
C ALA A 55 25.72 11.87 22.00
N LEU A 56 25.32 12.11 20.76
CA LEU A 56 26.26 12.48 19.69
C LEU A 56 26.73 13.93 19.89
N GLU A 57 28.03 14.15 19.76
CA GLU A 57 28.65 15.48 19.84
C GLU A 57 28.41 16.30 18.57
N ASN A 58 28.30 15.64 17.42
CA ASN A 58 28.09 16.22 16.10
C ASN A 58 26.92 15.57 15.39
N THR A 59 26.48 16.18 14.30
CA THR A 59 25.47 15.58 13.41
C THR A 59 25.95 14.18 12.95
N ARG A 60 25.05 13.22 12.97
CA ARG A 60 25.36 11.86 12.53
C ARG A 60 25.77 11.85 11.06
N PRO A 61 26.88 11.19 10.68
CA PRO A 61 27.30 11.07 9.29
C PRO A 61 26.28 10.29 8.47
N VAL A 62 26.11 10.69 7.23
CA VAL A 62 25.28 10.03 6.23
C VAL A 62 26.19 9.22 5.31
N PHE A 63 26.10 7.90 5.38
CA PHE A 63 26.89 6.99 4.58
C PHE A 63 26.08 6.47 3.37
N GLN A 64 26.58 6.74 2.17
CA GLN A 64 25.96 6.34 0.90
C GLN A 64 26.51 4.97 0.49
N HIS A 65 25.89 3.90 0.99
CA HIS A 65 26.42 2.55 0.90
C HIS A 65 26.62 2.08 -0.55
N ASP A 66 25.62 2.27 -1.42
CA ASP A 66 25.68 1.83 -2.83
C ASP A 66 26.78 2.56 -3.61
N ARG A 67 26.97 3.84 -3.34
CA ARG A 67 28.04 4.63 -3.96
C ARG A 67 29.42 4.10 -3.57
N HIS A 68 29.64 3.74 -2.31
CA HIS A 68 30.88 3.18 -1.84
C HIS A 68 31.12 1.78 -2.42
N THR A 69 30.14 0.91 -2.42
CA THR A 69 30.28 -0.44 -2.98
C THR A 69 30.55 -0.41 -4.48
N THR A 70 29.91 0.49 -5.22
CA THR A 70 30.17 0.68 -6.66
C THR A 70 31.59 1.17 -6.92
N ALA A 71 32.06 2.17 -6.15
CA ALA A 71 33.40 2.70 -6.28
C ALA A 71 34.50 1.66 -5.91
N LEU A 72 34.23 0.82 -4.93
CA LEU A 72 35.17 -0.22 -4.50
C LEU A 72 35.17 -1.43 -5.45
N ALA A 73 34.02 -1.79 -6.01
CA ALA A 73 33.94 -2.88 -6.99
C ALA A 73 34.80 -2.63 -8.23
N SER A 74 34.90 -1.37 -8.70
CA SER A 74 35.80 -1.00 -9.80
C SER A 74 37.30 -1.20 -9.48
N GLN A 75 37.63 -1.34 -8.19
CA GLN A 75 38.99 -1.62 -7.69
C GLN A 75 39.20 -3.08 -7.30
N GLY A 76 38.29 -3.98 -7.65
CA GLY A 76 38.31 -5.38 -7.26
C GLY A 76 38.09 -5.65 -5.75
N LYS A 77 37.59 -4.65 -5.02
CA LYS A 77 37.29 -4.75 -3.58
C LYS A 77 35.82 -5.13 -3.38
N ASP A 78 35.58 -5.99 -2.41
CA ASP A 78 34.27 -6.54 -2.08
C ASP A 78 33.75 -6.10 -0.70
N CYS A 79 32.67 -6.73 -0.26
CA CYS A 79 32.05 -6.47 1.03
C CYS A 79 33.01 -6.70 2.23
N ALA A 80 33.94 -7.66 2.13
CA ALA A 80 34.89 -7.97 3.18
C ALA A 80 35.89 -6.85 3.46
N THR A 81 36.02 -5.89 2.55
CA THR A 81 36.81 -4.66 2.75
C THR A 81 36.31 -3.85 3.97
N CYS A 82 35.01 -3.92 4.27
CA CYS A 82 34.38 -3.15 5.34
C CYS A 82 33.65 -4.01 6.38
N HIS A 83 33.35 -5.26 6.06
CA HIS A 83 32.53 -6.12 6.92
C HIS A 83 33.29 -7.39 7.31
N LEU A 84 33.47 -7.59 8.62
CA LEU A 84 34.10 -8.82 9.15
C LEU A 84 33.09 -9.97 9.10
N SER A 85 33.61 -11.19 8.91
CA SER A 85 32.83 -12.42 9.03
C SER A 85 33.19 -13.18 10.31
N ALA A 86 32.21 -13.87 10.88
CA ALA A 86 32.38 -14.77 12.00
C ALA A 86 31.48 -16.00 11.85
N LYS A 87 31.84 -17.12 12.48
CA LYS A 87 31.01 -18.32 12.52
C LYS A 87 29.89 -18.17 13.53
N ASP A 88 28.65 -18.48 13.12
CA ASP A 88 27.51 -18.57 14.02
C ASP A 88 27.59 -19.85 14.91
N LYS A 89 26.67 -20.00 15.86
CA LYS A 89 26.60 -21.17 16.77
C LYS A 89 26.42 -22.51 16.04
N LYS A 90 26.11 -22.50 14.76
CA LYS A 90 25.97 -23.69 13.91
C LYS A 90 27.20 -23.86 12.98
N GLY A 91 28.28 -23.13 13.23
CA GLY A 91 29.51 -23.18 12.43
C GLY A 91 29.43 -22.53 11.06
N ARG A 92 28.31 -21.83 10.73
CA ARG A 92 28.11 -21.19 9.43
C ARG A 92 28.71 -19.79 9.45
N GLU A 93 29.48 -19.48 8.43
CA GLU A 93 30.07 -18.16 8.26
C GLU A 93 28.99 -17.11 8.02
N ARG A 94 29.08 -16.00 8.74
CA ARG A 94 28.16 -14.87 8.68
C ARG A 94 28.92 -13.56 8.65
N MET A 95 28.65 -12.75 7.66
CA MET A 95 29.19 -11.41 7.57
C MET A 95 28.47 -10.49 8.57
N SER A 96 29.24 -9.72 9.32
CA SER A 96 28.70 -8.70 10.23
C SER A 96 28.17 -7.50 9.45
N PRO A 97 26.98 -6.98 9.74
CA PRO A 97 26.52 -5.72 9.14
C PRO A 97 27.22 -4.50 9.72
N LYS A 98 28.03 -4.68 10.77
CA LYS A 98 28.76 -3.61 11.42
C LYS A 98 30.08 -3.33 10.70
N PHE A 99 30.40 -2.06 10.53
CA PHE A 99 31.64 -1.64 9.89
C PHE A 99 32.86 -2.11 10.68
N MET A 100 33.68 -2.96 10.08
CA MET A 100 34.97 -3.49 10.57
C MET A 100 34.95 -3.99 12.03
N ARG A 101 33.82 -4.52 12.51
CA ARG A 101 33.70 -5.08 13.86
C ARG A 101 32.57 -6.12 13.96
N LEU A 102 32.66 -6.96 14.98
CA LEU A 102 31.61 -7.93 15.31
C LEU A 102 30.69 -7.41 16.41
N GLU A 103 31.23 -6.66 17.36
CA GLU A 103 30.50 -6.15 18.52
C GLU A 103 30.75 -4.66 18.76
N ASP A 104 29.83 -3.98 19.41
CA ASP A 104 29.96 -2.62 19.88
C ASP A 104 30.47 -2.66 21.33
N LYS A 105 31.71 -2.20 21.58
CA LYS A 105 32.31 -2.23 22.92
C LYS A 105 31.93 -0.99 23.72
N ASP A 106 32.29 0.19 23.22
CA ASP A 106 32.08 1.48 23.86
C ASP A 106 32.09 2.62 22.84
N ALA A 107 31.69 3.83 23.29
CA ALA A 107 31.61 5.00 22.43
C ALA A 107 32.96 5.47 21.88
N ASN A 108 34.03 5.38 22.68
CA ASN A 108 35.33 5.87 22.27
C ASN A 108 35.98 4.95 21.25
N SER A 109 35.93 3.63 21.47
CA SER A 109 36.40 2.64 20.49
C SER A 109 35.68 2.81 19.13
N LEU A 110 34.39 3.09 19.14
CA LEU A 110 33.64 3.35 17.91
C LEU A 110 34.05 4.66 17.24
N LYS A 111 34.23 5.73 18.01
CA LYS A 111 34.69 7.02 17.51
C LYS A 111 36.05 6.88 16.81
N VAL A 112 37.00 6.25 17.48
CA VAL A 112 38.36 5.97 16.94
C VAL A 112 38.28 5.13 15.67
N LEU A 113 37.54 4.03 15.69
CA LEU A 113 37.38 3.14 14.54
C LEU A 113 36.89 3.88 13.29
N TYR A 114 35.82 4.64 13.41
CA TYR A 114 35.26 5.34 12.26
C TYR A 114 36.21 6.42 11.74
N HIS A 115 36.79 7.25 12.63
CA HIS A 115 37.70 8.30 12.22
C HIS A 115 38.96 7.72 11.56
N GLU A 116 39.62 6.76 12.18
CA GLU A 116 40.81 6.16 11.61
C GLU A 116 40.54 5.49 10.25
N LYS A 117 39.53 4.62 10.18
CA LYS A 117 39.33 3.79 8.99
C LYS A 117 38.72 4.56 7.84
N CYS A 118 37.71 5.41 8.08
CA CYS A 118 37.12 6.21 7.02
C CYS A 118 38.10 7.26 6.50
N ILE A 119 38.73 8.03 7.38
CA ILE A 119 39.65 9.10 6.99
C ILE A 119 40.89 8.52 6.27
N SER A 120 41.50 7.47 6.79
CA SER A 120 42.68 6.86 6.15
C SER A 120 42.36 6.35 4.74
N CYS A 121 41.20 5.71 4.57
CA CYS A 121 40.76 5.25 3.26
C CYS A 121 40.54 6.42 2.30
N HIS A 122 39.82 7.46 2.73
CA HIS A 122 39.56 8.64 1.92
C HIS A 122 40.84 9.41 1.57
N THR A 123 41.78 9.51 2.51
CA THR A 123 43.11 10.12 2.27
C THR A 123 43.90 9.32 1.23
N ALA A 124 43.94 7.98 1.36
CA ALA A 124 44.65 7.12 0.42
C ALA A 124 44.02 7.21 -1.01
N LEU A 125 42.70 7.13 -1.12
CA LEU A 125 42.01 7.22 -2.40
C LEU A 125 42.04 8.63 -2.99
N GLY A 126 42.06 9.67 -2.16
CA GLY A 126 42.21 11.06 -2.60
C GLY A 126 43.55 11.33 -3.29
N LYS A 127 44.61 10.67 -2.86
CA LYS A 127 45.94 10.68 -3.54
C LYS A 127 45.88 10.03 -4.93
N ALA A 128 44.95 9.10 -5.13
CA ALA A 128 44.67 8.46 -6.41
C ALA A 128 43.59 9.18 -7.26
N GLY A 129 43.22 10.41 -6.90
CA GLY A 129 42.25 11.21 -7.65
C GLY A 129 40.78 10.99 -7.32
N ALA A 130 40.43 10.13 -6.37
CA ALA A 130 39.05 9.92 -5.95
C ALA A 130 38.51 11.12 -5.16
N THR A 131 37.21 11.41 -5.32
CA THR A 131 36.50 12.48 -4.60
C THR A 131 35.88 11.96 -3.30
N GLY A 132 35.97 12.73 -2.21
CA GLY A 132 35.35 12.42 -0.91
C GLY A 132 35.90 13.31 0.20
N PRO A 133 35.27 13.32 1.39
CA PRO A 133 35.77 14.06 2.55
C PRO A 133 37.19 13.60 2.92
N ARG A 134 38.03 14.54 3.32
CA ARG A 134 39.43 14.28 3.70
C ARG A 134 39.66 14.62 5.18
N GLU A 135 40.84 14.30 5.66
CA GLU A 135 41.27 14.71 7.00
C GLU A 135 41.11 16.24 7.16
N GLY A 136 40.54 16.67 8.28
CA GLY A 136 40.19 18.08 8.54
C GLY A 136 38.86 18.54 7.96
N ASP A 137 38.24 17.81 7.04
CA ASP A 137 36.90 18.12 6.50
C ASP A 137 35.79 17.48 7.35
N CYS A 138 35.64 17.98 8.57
CA CYS A 138 34.63 17.49 9.50
C CYS A 138 33.21 17.60 8.93
N LYS A 139 32.91 18.70 8.22
CA LYS A 139 31.60 18.98 7.62
C LYS A 139 31.28 18.04 6.48
N GLY A 140 32.28 17.59 5.72
CA GLY A 140 32.09 16.63 4.63
C GLY A 140 31.47 15.31 5.08
N CYS A 141 31.63 14.94 6.36
CA CYS A 141 31.01 13.77 6.97
C CYS A 141 29.84 14.12 7.90
N HIS A 142 29.99 15.18 8.71
CA HIS A 142 29.06 15.54 9.78
C HIS A 142 28.01 16.59 9.39
N GLU A 143 28.02 17.08 8.17
CA GLU A 143 26.97 17.94 7.67
C GLU A 143 25.88 17.10 7.00
N ALA A 144 24.65 17.25 7.48
CA ALA A 144 23.48 16.61 6.89
C ALA A 144 23.08 17.34 5.58
N SER A 145 23.99 17.43 4.60
CA SER A 145 23.64 18.00 3.31
C SER A 145 22.88 16.97 2.49
N ALA A 146 21.60 17.21 2.31
CA ALA A 146 20.67 16.42 1.53
C ALA A 146 20.94 16.47 0.01
N ARG A 147 22.19 16.44 -0.42
CA ARG A 147 22.53 16.50 -1.85
C ARG A 147 22.50 15.17 -2.57
N TYR A 148 22.40 14.08 -1.83
CA TYR A 148 22.30 12.75 -2.44
C TYR A 148 20.85 12.30 -2.52
N VAL A 149 20.36 12.20 -3.74
CA VAL A 149 19.03 11.62 -4.01
C VAL A 149 19.24 10.19 -4.47
N SER A 150 18.89 9.23 -3.63
CA SER A 150 18.92 7.83 -3.99
C SER A 150 17.62 7.39 -4.62
N THR A 151 17.72 6.57 -5.66
CA THR A 151 16.57 5.86 -6.26
C THR A 151 16.29 4.52 -5.60
N ARG A 152 17.08 4.10 -4.61
CA ARG A 152 16.95 2.83 -3.91
C ARG A 152 15.76 2.84 -2.97
N GLN A 153 14.86 1.89 -3.14
CA GLN A 153 13.62 1.81 -2.36
C GLN A 153 13.67 0.64 -1.36
N PRO A 154 12.88 0.70 -0.26
CA PRO A 154 12.78 -0.41 0.66
C PRO A 154 12.32 -1.70 -0.04
N PHE A 155 13.02 -2.79 0.24
CA PHE A 155 12.74 -4.09 -0.33
C PHE A 155 11.67 -4.84 0.46
N ALA A 156 10.72 -5.45 -0.24
CA ALA A 156 9.75 -6.37 0.33
C ALA A 156 9.92 -7.76 -0.31
N TYR A 157 10.14 -8.77 0.51
CA TYR A 157 10.24 -10.16 0.04
C TYR A 157 8.84 -10.66 -0.36
N GLY A 158 8.56 -10.67 -1.65
CA GLY A 158 7.25 -10.99 -2.23
C GLY A 158 7.09 -12.46 -2.65
N ALA A 159 5.90 -12.79 -3.14
CA ALA A 159 5.55 -14.15 -3.57
C ALA A 159 6.45 -14.65 -4.71
N THR A 160 6.76 -13.79 -5.68
CA THR A 160 7.65 -14.12 -6.82
C THR A 160 9.05 -14.49 -6.34
N MET A 161 9.59 -13.72 -5.39
CA MET A 161 10.90 -13.99 -4.82
C MET A 161 10.89 -15.28 -4.00
N HIS A 162 9.82 -15.48 -3.21
CA HIS A 162 9.64 -16.70 -2.44
C HIS A 162 9.58 -17.94 -3.35
N ASP A 163 8.80 -17.92 -4.42
CA ASP A 163 8.68 -19.02 -5.37
C ASP A 163 10.02 -19.36 -6.02
N LYS A 164 10.77 -18.36 -6.48
CA LYS A 164 12.12 -18.54 -7.03
C LYS A 164 13.06 -19.28 -6.07
N HIS A 165 13.04 -18.92 -4.79
CA HIS A 165 13.91 -19.55 -3.80
C HIS A 165 13.45 -20.96 -3.43
N VAL A 166 12.14 -21.19 -3.28
CA VAL A 166 11.59 -22.52 -2.99
C VAL A 166 11.92 -23.52 -4.10
N ARG A 167 11.92 -23.08 -5.35
CA ARG A 167 12.25 -23.94 -6.51
C ARG A 167 13.75 -24.08 -6.75
N SER A 168 14.58 -23.25 -6.15
CA SER A 168 16.02 -23.24 -6.41
C SER A 168 16.69 -24.53 -5.94
N PRO A 169 17.44 -25.22 -6.83
CA PRO A 169 18.24 -26.38 -6.44
C PRO A 169 19.30 -26.04 -5.38
N LEU A 170 19.88 -24.83 -5.42
CA LEU A 170 20.88 -24.37 -4.47
C LEU A 170 20.28 -24.22 -3.06
N VAL A 171 19.07 -23.71 -2.94
CA VAL A 171 18.37 -23.61 -1.64
C VAL A 171 18.03 -25.01 -1.12
N LYS A 172 17.64 -25.95 -1.98
CA LYS A 172 17.39 -27.35 -1.59
C LYS A 172 18.67 -28.03 -1.11
N ALA A 173 19.78 -27.83 -1.80
CA ALA A 173 21.08 -28.37 -1.41
C ALA A 173 21.55 -27.84 -0.05
N GLU A 174 21.46 -26.54 0.18
CA GLU A 174 21.81 -25.89 1.46
C GLU A 174 20.98 -26.41 2.64
N GLY A 175 19.73 -26.77 2.40
CA GLY A 175 18.80 -27.29 3.41
C GLY A 175 18.81 -28.80 3.58
N GLY A 176 19.69 -29.56 2.93
CA GLY A 176 19.69 -31.02 2.98
C GLY A 176 18.33 -31.63 2.56
N GLY A 177 17.70 -31.04 1.54
CA GLY A 177 16.36 -31.40 1.07
C GLY A 177 15.19 -30.68 1.75
N LYS A 178 15.43 -29.99 2.87
CA LYS A 178 14.42 -29.20 3.61
C LYS A 178 14.59 -27.72 3.33
N ASN A 179 14.23 -27.28 2.13
CA ASN A 179 14.44 -25.91 1.66
C ASN A 179 13.79 -24.81 2.54
N CYS A 180 12.66 -25.10 3.19
CA CYS A 180 12.00 -24.12 4.10
C CYS A 180 12.88 -23.76 5.30
N ALA A 181 13.59 -24.73 5.89
CA ALA A 181 14.38 -24.55 7.08
C ALA A 181 15.64 -23.68 6.87
N VAL A 182 16.07 -23.47 5.62
CA VAL A 182 17.18 -22.56 5.29
C VAL A 182 16.88 -21.13 5.73
N CYS A 183 15.64 -20.69 5.55
CA CYS A 183 15.17 -19.34 5.90
C CYS A 183 14.34 -19.35 7.19
N HIS A 184 13.47 -20.33 7.38
CA HIS A 184 12.56 -20.45 8.53
C HIS A 184 13.18 -21.29 9.66
N HIS A 185 14.23 -20.75 10.26
CA HIS A 185 15.14 -21.49 11.14
C HIS A 185 14.56 -21.92 12.51
N ASN A 186 13.42 -21.34 12.94
CA ASN A 186 12.77 -21.61 14.22
C ASN A 186 11.31 -22.03 14.10
N ALA A 187 10.82 -22.32 12.91
CA ALA A 187 9.43 -22.73 12.71
C ALA A 187 9.32 -24.26 12.64
N ALA A 188 8.26 -24.80 13.24
CA ALA A 188 7.84 -26.15 12.94
C ALA A 188 7.31 -26.21 11.50
N SER A 189 7.51 -27.35 10.83
CA SER A 189 7.03 -27.55 9.45
C SER A 189 5.53 -27.25 9.34
N GLY A 190 5.16 -26.45 8.34
CA GLY A 190 3.78 -25.99 8.13
C GLY A 190 3.36 -24.78 8.98
N LYS A 191 4.28 -24.27 9.83
CA LYS A 191 4.05 -23.07 10.67
C LYS A 191 5.11 -21.99 10.43
N GLU A 192 5.65 -21.93 9.22
CA GLU A 192 6.68 -20.97 8.83
C GLU A 192 6.09 -19.57 8.80
N ASP A 193 6.43 -18.77 9.79
CA ASP A 193 6.04 -17.36 9.86
C ASP A 193 6.99 -16.43 9.12
N SER A 194 6.54 -15.21 8.83
CA SER A 194 7.40 -14.17 8.29
C SER A 194 8.52 -13.82 9.28
N CYS A 195 9.73 -13.55 8.77
CA CYS A 195 10.87 -13.07 9.57
C CYS A 195 10.49 -11.93 10.52
N ARG A 196 9.60 -11.03 10.09
CA ARG A 196 9.13 -9.88 10.87
C ARG A 196 8.32 -10.27 12.11
N VAL A 197 7.77 -11.46 12.21
CA VAL A 197 7.08 -11.92 13.43
C VAL A 197 8.05 -11.94 14.62
N CYS A 198 9.29 -12.34 14.37
CA CYS A 198 10.32 -12.40 15.41
C CYS A 198 11.28 -11.22 15.39
N HIS A 199 11.50 -10.60 14.21
CA HIS A 199 12.50 -9.56 13.98
C HIS A 199 11.88 -8.16 13.76
N ALA A 200 10.61 -7.93 14.13
CA ALA A 200 9.94 -6.65 13.89
C ALA A 200 10.42 -5.52 14.79
N SER A 201 10.72 -5.82 16.04
CA SER A 201 10.91 -4.82 17.11
C SER A 201 12.36 -4.56 17.48
N GLY A 202 13.29 -5.43 17.07
CA GLY A 202 14.70 -5.31 17.45
C GLY A 202 14.96 -5.27 18.97
N HIS A 203 13.97 -5.65 19.80
CA HIS A 203 14.11 -5.64 21.25
C HIS A 203 14.91 -6.85 21.74
N GLY A 204 15.87 -6.60 22.59
CA GLY A 204 16.68 -7.62 23.22
C GLY A 204 17.69 -8.28 22.27
N ILE A 205 17.78 -9.62 22.34
CA ILE A 205 18.80 -10.43 21.67
C ILE A 205 18.55 -10.61 20.16
N ARG A 206 17.39 -10.14 19.64
CA ARG A 206 16.98 -10.37 18.25
C ARG A 206 17.34 -9.16 17.39
N PRO A 207 18.13 -9.34 16.33
CA PRO A 207 18.46 -8.26 15.41
C PRO A 207 17.22 -7.79 14.63
N TRP A 208 17.26 -6.57 14.12
CA TRP A 208 16.21 -5.99 13.29
C TRP A 208 16.02 -6.77 11.98
N TYR A 209 14.81 -6.69 11.42
CA TYR A 209 14.49 -7.35 10.15
C TYR A 209 15.41 -6.91 9.00
N SER A 210 15.75 -5.64 8.90
CA SER A 210 16.71 -5.15 7.88
C SER A 210 18.08 -5.78 8.05
N GLU A 211 18.58 -5.86 9.27
CA GLU A 211 19.86 -6.49 9.60
C GLU A 211 19.86 -7.99 9.25
N VAL A 212 18.81 -8.71 9.68
CA VAL A 212 18.65 -10.14 9.39
C VAL A 212 18.53 -10.39 7.88
N GLY A 213 17.78 -9.54 7.17
CA GLY A 213 17.63 -9.65 5.72
C GLY A 213 18.99 -9.55 5.02
N HIS A 214 19.79 -8.56 5.35
CA HIS A 214 21.13 -8.40 4.75
C HIS A 214 22.07 -9.56 5.12
N ILE A 215 22.15 -9.93 6.38
CA ILE A 215 23.00 -11.04 6.82
C ILE A 215 22.60 -12.35 6.12
N SER A 216 21.31 -12.67 6.08
CA SER A 216 20.85 -13.96 5.57
C SER A 216 20.84 -14.02 4.04
N CYS A 217 20.33 -12.98 3.38
CA CYS A 217 20.21 -12.97 1.92
C CYS A 217 21.57 -12.75 1.26
N ILE A 218 22.31 -11.71 1.63
CA ILE A 218 23.61 -11.39 1.02
C ILE A 218 24.64 -12.46 1.34
N GLY A 219 24.71 -12.95 2.58
CA GLY A 219 25.64 -14.00 2.94
C GLY A 219 25.45 -15.29 2.15
N CYS A 220 24.19 -15.68 1.88
CA CYS A 220 23.91 -16.82 1.01
C CYS A 220 24.25 -16.50 -0.45
N HIS A 221 23.84 -15.33 -0.95
CA HIS A 221 24.10 -14.91 -2.34
C HIS A 221 25.60 -14.83 -2.64
N GLN A 222 26.41 -14.32 -1.73
CA GLN A 222 27.89 -14.31 -1.87
C GLN A 222 28.45 -15.73 -2.01
N LYS A 223 27.97 -16.67 -1.19
CA LYS A 223 28.39 -18.07 -1.24
C LYS A 223 28.05 -18.73 -2.57
N VAL A 224 26.86 -18.43 -3.14
CA VAL A 224 26.38 -19.09 -4.36
C VAL A 224 26.62 -18.26 -5.64
N ALA A 225 27.08 -17.02 -5.55
CA ALA A 225 27.31 -16.14 -6.69
C ALA A 225 28.20 -16.76 -7.80
N PRO A 226 29.25 -17.53 -7.48
CA PRO A 226 30.04 -18.22 -8.51
C PRO A 226 29.22 -19.22 -9.34
N GLN A 227 28.18 -19.80 -8.76
CA GLN A 227 27.32 -20.83 -9.36
C GLN A 227 26.00 -20.24 -9.91
N ALA A 228 25.57 -19.10 -9.40
CA ALA A 228 24.28 -18.49 -9.70
C ALA A 228 24.43 -16.98 -9.98
N LYS A 229 24.75 -16.64 -11.23
CA LYS A 229 24.87 -15.23 -11.69
C LYS A 229 23.61 -14.37 -11.38
N ALA A 230 22.46 -15.01 -11.15
CA ALA A 230 21.20 -14.34 -10.81
C ALA A 230 21.03 -14.04 -9.30
N ALA A 231 21.98 -14.41 -8.45
CA ALA A 231 21.96 -14.10 -7.01
C ALA A 231 22.59 -12.71 -6.78
N PRO A 232 21.81 -11.63 -6.63
CA PRO A 232 22.36 -10.29 -6.50
C PRO A 232 23.02 -10.09 -5.14
N VAL A 233 24.18 -9.44 -5.13
CA VAL A 233 24.88 -9.02 -3.92
C VAL A 233 24.99 -7.49 -3.80
N SER A 234 24.63 -6.76 -4.85
CA SER A 234 24.60 -5.30 -4.86
C SER A 234 23.25 -4.75 -4.39
N CYS A 235 23.25 -3.50 -3.90
CA CYS A 235 22.02 -2.81 -3.49
C CYS A 235 20.99 -2.72 -4.64
N SER A 236 21.46 -2.41 -5.85
CA SER A 236 20.61 -2.29 -7.04
C SER A 236 19.89 -3.61 -7.39
N GLY A 237 20.51 -4.74 -7.17
CA GLY A 237 19.92 -6.05 -7.47
C GLY A 237 18.63 -6.35 -6.67
N CYS A 238 18.45 -5.66 -5.53
CA CYS A 238 17.26 -5.81 -4.68
C CYS A 238 16.44 -4.53 -4.57
N HIS A 239 17.08 -3.36 -4.53
CA HIS A 239 16.48 -2.09 -4.16
C HIS A 239 16.25 -1.14 -5.35
N ALA A 240 16.69 -1.49 -6.56
CA ALA A 240 16.40 -0.69 -7.74
C ALA A 240 14.92 -0.80 -8.16
N PRO A 241 14.32 0.25 -8.72
CA PRO A 241 12.93 0.23 -9.19
C PRO A 241 12.61 -0.95 -10.10
N GLU A 242 13.52 -1.31 -11.00
CA GLU A 242 13.37 -2.41 -11.96
C GLU A 242 13.32 -3.77 -11.25
N ALA A 243 14.18 -3.97 -10.23
CA ALA A 243 14.21 -5.17 -9.43
C ALA A 243 12.91 -5.33 -8.63
N LEU A 244 12.38 -4.23 -8.09
CA LEU A 244 11.11 -4.21 -7.35
C LEU A 244 9.92 -4.45 -8.29
N ALA A 245 9.91 -3.84 -9.47
CA ALA A 245 8.87 -4.07 -10.49
C ALA A 245 8.84 -5.54 -10.96
N ALA A 246 10.00 -6.16 -11.14
CA ALA A 246 10.09 -7.57 -11.49
C ALA A 246 9.52 -8.49 -10.41
N GLN A 247 9.61 -8.10 -9.14
CA GLN A 247 9.07 -8.86 -8.00
C GLN A 247 7.58 -8.64 -7.79
N ALA A 248 7.04 -7.51 -8.21
CA ALA A 248 5.61 -7.23 -8.14
C ALA A 248 4.79 -8.08 -9.12
N LYS A 249 5.42 -8.68 -10.14
CA LYS A 249 4.75 -9.57 -11.10
C LYS A 249 4.39 -10.89 -10.43
N THR A 250 3.09 -11.12 -10.21
CA THR A 250 2.58 -12.35 -9.57
C THR A 250 1.93 -13.33 -10.54
N LYS A 251 1.75 -12.96 -11.82
CA LYS A 251 1.15 -13.84 -12.84
C LYS A 251 1.99 -15.11 -13.02
N GLY A 252 1.34 -16.27 -12.95
CA GLY A 252 2.00 -17.57 -13.07
C GLY A 252 2.70 -18.06 -11.80
N ILE A 253 2.68 -17.29 -10.70
CA ILE A 253 3.24 -17.74 -9.42
C ILE A 253 2.20 -18.59 -8.70
N PRO A 254 2.52 -19.84 -8.32
CA PRO A 254 1.62 -20.67 -7.56
C PRO A 254 1.26 -20.04 -6.22
N ARG A 255 -0.01 -20.18 -5.86
CA ARG A 255 -0.50 -19.74 -4.56
C ARG A 255 0.19 -20.51 -3.45
N LEU A 256 0.77 -19.80 -2.50
CA LEU A 256 1.34 -20.40 -1.31
C LEU A 256 0.22 -20.88 -0.38
N MET A 257 0.06 -22.21 -0.27
CA MET A 257 -0.98 -22.83 0.57
C MET A 257 -0.52 -22.89 2.03
N ARG A 258 -1.23 -22.18 2.90
CA ARG A 258 -0.98 -22.12 4.35
C ARG A 258 -2.24 -22.45 5.16
N GLY A 259 -3.21 -23.10 4.56
CA GLY A 259 -4.51 -23.36 5.18
C GLY A 259 -5.44 -22.14 5.22
N GLN A 260 -5.06 -21.03 4.56
CA GLN A 260 -5.91 -19.85 4.46
C GLN A 260 -7.19 -20.16 3.68
N PRO A 261 -8.33 -19.52 4.02
CA PRO A 261 -9.57 -19.68 3.28
C PRO A 261 -9.46 -19.03 1.90
N ASP A 262 -10.18 -19.54 0.89
CA ASP A 262 -10.33 -18.89 -0.41
C ASP A 262 -11.21 -17.64 -0.30
N ALA A 263 -12.24 -17.72 0.54
CA ALA A 263 -13.11 -16.62 0.89
C ALA A 263 -13.49 -16.67 2.38
N THR A 264 -13.79 -15.53 2.96
CA THR A 264 -14.18 -15.43 4.37
C THR A 264 -15.18 -14.29 4.58
N LEU A 265 -15.85 -14.29 5.71
CA LEU A 265 -16.61 -13.15 6.20
C LEU A 265 -15.84 -12.44 7.31
N MET A 266 -15.69 -11.14 7.15
CA MET A 266 -15.09 -10.26 8.16
C MET A 266 -16.19 -9.64 9.02
N PHE A 267 -16.18 -9.97 10.31
CA PHE A 267 -17.15 -9.47 11.28
C PHE A 267 -16.61 -8.24 12.03
N PRO A 268 -17.49 -7.31 12.42
CA PRO A 268 -17.12 -6.20 13.30
C PRO A 268 -16.93 -6.73 14.73
N VAL A 269 -15.75 -7.27 15.03
CA VAL A 269 -15.45 -7.87 16.33
C VAL A 269 -15.51 -6.80 17.42
N SER A 270 -16.31 -7.06 18.46
CA SER A 270 -16.49 -6.20 19.62
C SER A 270 -16.25 -6.97 20.92
N SER A 271 -15.48 -6.37 21.82
CA SER A 271 -15.24 -6.92 23.17
C SER A 271 -16.43 -6.73 24.11
N LYS A 272 -17.31 -5.77 23.80
CA LYS A 272 -18.51 -5.46 24.59
C LYS A 272 -19.75 -6.24 24.13
N GLY A 273 -19.62 -7.03 23.07
CA GLY A 273 -20.75 -7.57 22.35
C GLY A 273 -21.51 -6.48 21.61
N ALA A 274 -22.33 -6.85 20.66
CA ALA A 274 -23.26 -5.94 20.01
C ALA A 274 -24.58 -6.65 19.80
N THR A 275 -25.68 -5.90 19.90
CA THR A 275 -26.97 -6.41 19.46
C THR A 275 -26.93 -6.54 17.94
N PRO A 276 -27.35 -7.66 17.36
CA PRO A 276 -27.35 -7.88 15.92
C PRO A 276 -28.03 -6.78 15.11
N ALA A 277 -29.04 -6.14 15.69
CA ALA A 277 -29.81 -5.07 15.06
C ALA A 277 -29.04 -3.76 14.85
N ALA A 278 -28.00 -3.51 15.63
CA ALA A 278 -27.20 -2.28 15.58
C ALA A 278 -25.87 -2.42 14.82
N ALA A 279 -25.47 -3.64 14.48
CA ALA A 279 -24.20 -3.91 13.85
C ALA A 279 -24.32 -3.95 12.31
N MET A 280 -23.30 -3.45 11.64
CA MET A 280 -23.19 -3.60 10.18
C MET A 280 -23.06 -5.08 9.81
N LYS A 281 -23.63 -5.46 8.67
CA LYS A 281 -23.45 -6.81 8.12
C LYS A 281 -21.96 -7.11 7.91
N PRO A 282 -21.52 -8.36 8.07
CA PRO A 282 -20.13 -8.72 7.83
C PRO A 282 -19.76 -8.44 6.37
N THR A 283 -18.51 -8.09 6.16
CA THR A 283 -17.98 -7.85 4.81
C THR A 283 -17.48 -9.17 4.22
N PHE A 284 -17.95 -9.47 3.02
CA PHE A 284 -17.39 -10.55 2.22
C PHE A 284 -15.96 -10.19 1.78
N PHE A 285 -15.03 -11.12 1.90
CA PHE A 285 -13.67 -10.97 1.46
C PHE A 285 -13.21 -12.18 0.64
N ASP A 286 -12.96 -11.96 -0.66
CA ASP A 286 -12.36 -12.95 -1.55
C ASP A 286 -10.84 -12.93 -1.38
N HIS A 287 -10.37 -13.75 -0.47
CA HIS A 287 -8.94 -13.83 -0.12
C HIS A 287 -8.10 -14.28 -1.31
N LYS A 288 -8.57 -15.28 -2.07
CA LYS A 288 -7.88 -15.80 -3.24
C LYS A 288 -7.70 -14.74 -4.35
N ALA A 289 -8.72 -13.94 -4.62
CA ALA A 289 -8.63 -12.86 -5.59
C ALA A 289 -7.64 -11.76 -5.16
N HIS A 290 -7.62 -11.41 -3.87
CA HIS A 290 -6.73 -10.38 -3.33
C HIS A 290 -5.26 -10.84 -3.29
N GLU A 291 -4.99 -12.11 -3.00
CA GLU A 291 -3.63 -12.65 -3.00
C GLU A 291 -2.92 -12.48 -4.35
N GLY A 292 -3.65 -12.55 -5.46
CA GLY A 292 -3.11 -12.31 -6.81
C GLY A 292 -2.87 -10.85 -7.17
N LYS A 293 -3.31 -9.90 -6.32
CA LYS A 293 -3.24 -8.45 -6.59
C LYS A 293 -2.24 -7.71 -5.69
N VAL A 294 -1.69 -8.39 -4.72
CA VAL A 294 -0.71 -7.82 -3.78
C VAL A 294 0.61 -8.61 -3.84
N PRO A 295 1.75 -7.98 -3.58
CA PRO A 295 3.07 -8.64 -3.69
C PRO A 295 3.29 -9.75 -2.65
N GLY A 296 2.39 -9.94 -1.70
CA GLY A 296 2.45 -11.00 -0.70
C GLY A 296 1.54 -10.76 0.49
N CYS A 297 1.49 -11.72 1.40
CA CYS A 297 0.62 -11.69 2.58
C CYS A 297 0.77 -10.40 3.41
N ARG A 298 1.96 -9.82 3.41
CA ARG A 298 2.29 -8.57 4.13
C ARG A 298 1.67 -7.31 3.54
N GLY A 299 1.12 -7.36 2.36
CA GLY A 299 0.31 -6.27 1.82
C GLY A 299 -0.87 -5.94 2.74
N CYS A 300 -1.43 -6.95 3.41
CA CYS A 300 -2.53 -6.80 4.36
C CYS A 300 -2.14 -7.16 5.79
N HIS A 301 -1.47 -8.30 6.01
CA HIS A 301 -1.08 -8.79 7.35
C HIS A 301 0.20 -8.11 7.85
N HIS A 302 0.10 -6.92 8.43
CA HIS A 302 1.26 -6.10 8.79
C HIS A 302 1.96 -6.49 10.11
N ALA A 303 1.28 -7.17 11.03
CA ALA A 303 1.87 -7.66 12.27
C ALA A 303 2.10 -9.18 12.23
N ARG A 304 1.04 -9.95 12.24
CA ARG A 304 1.06 -11.42 12.14
C ARG A 304 -0.04 -11.88 11.18
N ILE A 305 0.09 -13.10 10.66
CA ILE A 305 -0.96 -13.70 9.85
C ILE A 305 -2.12 -14.07 10.77
N GLY A 306 -3.31 -13.54 10.50
CA GLY A 306 -4.51 -13.77 11.29
C GLY A 306 -5.64 -12.87 10.86
N ASP A 307 -6.80 -13.05 11.46
CA ASP A 307 -7.99 -12.23 11.24
C ASP A 307 -7.75 -10.80 11.77
N CYS A 308 -8.15 -9.79 11.01
CA CYS A 308 -8.01 -8.38 11.39
C CYS A 308 -8.71 -8.05 12.71
N GLY A 309 -9.88 -8.67 12.94
CA GLY A 309 -10.65 -8.49 14.17
C GLY A 309 -9.99 -9.02 15.45
N THR A 310 -8.91 -9.82 15.33
CA THR A 310 -8.16 -10.24 16.52
C THR A 310 -7.33 -9.12 17.15
N CYS A 311 -7.01 -8.09 16.34
CA CYS A 311 -6.28 -6.92 16.80
C CYS A 311 -7.12 -5.66 16.71
N HIS A 312 -7.82 -5.45 15.60
CA HIS A 312 -8.68 -4.29 15.38
C HIS A 312 -10.12 -4.61 15.77
N THR A 313 -10.52 -4.22 16.97
CA THR A 313 -11.91 -4.36 17.42
C THR A 313 -12.70 -3.06 17.19
N VAL A 314 -14.00 -3.10 17.35
CA VAL A 314 -14.86 -1.91 17.22
C VAL A 314 -14.43 -0.81 18.20
N GLU A 315 -14.07 -1.18 19.42
CA GLU A 315 -13.63 -0.27 20.47
C GLU A 315 -12.14 0.12 20.38
N GLY A 316 -11.40 -0.52 19.48
CA GLY A 316 -9.95 -0.51 19.51
C GLY A 316 -9.37 -1.47 20.55
N SER A 317 -8.15 -1.89 20.39
CA SER A 317 -7.47 -2.77 21.33
C SER A 317 -6.02 -2.36 21.56
N GLN A 318 -5.44 -2.76 22.67
CA GLN A 318 -4.02 -2.53 22.95
C GLN A 318 -3.12 -3.23 21.91
N ALA A 319 -3.51 -4.39 21.40
CA ALA A 319 -2.79 -5.10 20.36
C ALA A 319 -2.72 -4.32 19.02
N ALA A 320 -3.65 -3.39 18.80
CA ALA A 320 -3.70 -2.50 17.65
C ALA A 320 -3.33 -1.04 18.00
N TYR A 321 -2.68 -0.81 19.15
CA TYR A 321 -2.36 0.55 19.63
C TYR A 321 -3.57 1.49 19.65
N GLY A 322 -4.74 0.98 20.00
CA GLY A 322 -5.99 1.73 20.04
C GLY A 322 -6.62 2.03 18.68
N VAL A 323 -6.10 1.51 17.58
CA VAL A 323 -6.70 1.71 16.26
C VAL A 323 -7.98 0.88 16.12
N HIS A 324 -9.10 1.58 16.02
CA HIS A 324 -10.43 1.00 15.83
C HIS A 324 -10.56 0.29 14.47
N LEU A 325 -11.44 -0.70 14.39
CA LEU A 325 -11.67 -1.48 13.18
C LEU A 325 -12.15 -0.61 12.01
N ASP A 326 -13.08 0.29 12.24
CA ASP A 326 -13.60 1.21 11.23
C ASP A 326 -12.46 2.04 10.62
N ARG A 327 -11.63 2.67 11.44
CA ARG A 327 -10.48 3.43 10.98
C ARG A 327 -9.48 2.58 10.21
N ALA A 328 -9.20 1.37 10.68
CA ALA A 328 -8.27 0.45 10.01
C ALA A 328 -8.77 0.07 8.61
N MET A 329 -10.08 -0.10 8.41
CA MET A 329 -10.65 -0.57 7.16
C MET A 329 -11.05 0.57 6.20
N HIS A 330 -11.41 1.76 6.70
CA HIS A 330 -11.98 2.84 5.90
C HIS A 330 -11.06 4.03 5.65
N THR A 331 -9.87 4.11 6.27
CA THR A 331 -8.97 5.22 6.01
C THR A 331 -8.46 5.24 4.56
N THR A 332 -8.53 6.41 3.93
CA THR A 332 -7.94 6.66 2.61
C THR A 332 -6.46 7.06 2.69
N ALA A 333 -5.98 7.44 3.88
CA ALA A 333 -4.58 7.82 4.09
C ALA A 333 -3.60 6.64 3.94
N ASN A 334 -4.07 5.40 4.08
CA ASN A 334 -3.27 4.21 3.92
C ASN A 334 -3.75 3.40 2.71
N THR A 335 -3.17 3.68 1.55
CA THR A 335 -3.55 3.06 0.27
C THR A 335 -3.09 1.60 0.11
N THR A 336 -2.32 1.07 1.05
CA THR A 336 -1.76 -0.29 0.94
C THR A 336 -2.36 -1.30 1.92
N ARG A 337 -3.01 -0.85 3.00
CA ARG A 337 -3.45 -1.73 4.09
C ARG A 337 -4.94 -1.58 4.45
N SER A 338 -5.55 -0.47 4.10
CA SER A 338 -6.98 -0.24 4.28
C SER A 338 -7.75 -0.70 3.06
N CYS A 339 -8.91 -1.30 3.25
CA CYS A 339 -9.80 -1.69 2.14
C CYS A 339 -10.14 -0.47 1.28
N VAL A 340 -10.72 0.57 1.90
CA VAL A 340 -11.14 1.78 1.20
C VAL A 340 -9.95 2.51 0.59
N GLY A 341 -8.82 2.58 1.29
CA GLY A 341 -7.61 3.22 0.76
C GLY A 341 -7.10 2.55 -0.51
N CYS A 342 -6.95 1.23 -0.50
CA CYS A 342 -6.50 0.46 -1.66
C CYS A 342 -7.52 0.52 -2.82
N HIS A 343 -8.80 0.35 -2.52
CA HIS A 343 -9.86 0.43 -3.53
C HIS A 343 -9.97 1.83 -4.13
N THR A 344 -9.87 2.90 -3.34
CA THR A 344 -9.83 4.28 -3.85
C THR A 344 -8.64 4.53 -4.77
N GLU A 345 -7.48 3.98 -4.43
CA GLU A 345 -6.32 4.09 -5.31
C GLU A 345 -6.53 3.34 -6.62
N ARG A 346 -7.15 2.17 -6.58
CA ARG A 346 -7.49 1.39 -7.78
C ARG A 346 -8.46 2.12 -8.71
N LEU A 347 -9.39 2.91 -8.18
CA LEU A 347 -10.33 3.72 -8.99
C LEU A 347 -9.64 4.80 -9.83
N LYS A 348 -8.37 5.12 -9.57
CA LYS A 348 -7.58 6.05 -10.38
C LYS A 348 -6.92 5.38 -11.59
N ALA A 349 -6.95 4.05 -11.69
CA ALA A 349 -6.42 3.35 -12.84
C ALA A 349 -7.25 3.69 -14.09
N PRO A 350 -6.61 3.79 -15.28
CA PRO A 350 -7.29 4.26 -16.51
C PRO A 350 -8.63 3.55 -16.78
N GLU A 351 -8.69 2.25 -16.62
CA GLU A 351 -9.88 1.44 -16.85
C GLU A 351 -11.07 1.77 -15.92
N CYS A 352 -10.82 2.45 -14.80
CA CYS A 352 -11.82 2.82 -13.80
C CYS A 352 -12.06 4.33 -13.77
N ALA A 353 -11.00 5.12 -13.96
CA ALA A 353 -10.97 6.56 -13.76
C ALA A 353 -11.91 7.34 -14.71
N GLY A 354 -12.19 6.80 -15.88
CA GLY A 354 -13.09 7.42 -16.84
C GLY A 354 -14.48 7.67 -16.25
N CYS A 355 -15.06 6.66 -15.61
CA CYS A 355 -16.38 6.77 -14.97
C CYS A 355 -16.26 7.30 -13.54
N HIS A 356 -15.41 6.69 -12.71
CA HIS A 356 -15.29 7.04 -11.29
C HIS A 356 -14.71 8.43 -11.01
N GLY A 357 -14.11 9.07 -12.01
CA GLY A 357 -13.68 10.47 -11.92
C GLY A 357 -14.82 11.48 -11.93
N PHE A 358 -16.02 11.11 -12.40
CA PHE A 358 -17.21 11.97 -12.46
C PHE A 358 -18.25 11.60 -11.41
N ILE A 359 -18.31 10.34 -11.01
CA ILE A 359 -19.29 9.86 -10.05
C ILE A 359 -18.82 10.30 -8.66
N GLN A 360 -19.59 11.18 -8.03
CA GLN A 360 -19.40 11.49 -6.61
C GLN A 360 -19.63 10.20 -5.81
N PRO A 361 -18.75 9.86 -4.86
CA PRO A 361 -18.98 8.71 -3.99
C PRO A 361 -20.35 8.85 -3.34
N ALA A 362 -21.24 7.91 -3.62
CA ALA A 362 -22.55 7.89 -2.98
C ALA A 362 -22.36 7.80 -1.46
N ARG A 363 -22.91 8.77 -0.72
CA ARG A 363 -22.86 8.82 0.75
C ARG A 363 -24.15 8.24 1.32
N GLY A 364 -24.43 6.98 1.09
CA GLY A 364 -25.67 6.37 1.55
C GLY A 364 -25.51 4.90 1.91
N LYS A 365 -26.61 4.28 2.35
CA LYS A 365 -26.64 2.86 2.68
C LYS A 365 -26.16 1.97 1.53
N ASP A 366 -26.46 2.36 0.29
CA ASP A 366 -26.06 1.59 -0.89
C ASP A 366 -24.55 1.54 -1.07
N TYR A 367 -23.84 2.64 -0.75
CA TYR A 367 -22.39 2.65 -0.76
C TYR A 367 -21.81 1.71 0.31
N CYS A 368 -22.36 1.72 1.51
CA CYS A 368 -21.93 0.79 2.58
C CYS A 368 -22.25 -0.66 2.20
N ASN A 369 -23.41 -0.91 1.60
CA ASN A 369 -23.87 -2.24 1.20
C ASN A 369 -23.01 -2.85 0.08
N ALA A 370 -22.30 -2.06 -0.71
CA ALA A 370 -21.36 -2.59 -1.70
C ALA A 370 -20.32 -3.52 -1.07
N CYS A 371 -19.90 -3.25 0.16
CA CYS A 371 -18.98 -4.09 0.95
C CYS A 371 -19.70 -4.89 2.04
N HIS A 372 -20.60 -4.24 2.78
CA HIS A 372 -21.34 -4.82 3.92
C HIS A 372 -22.59 -5.60 3.48
N SER A 373 -22.45 -6.41 2.46
CA SER A 373 -23.51 -7.26 1.89
C SER A 373 -23.28 -8.75 2.15
N GLY A 374 -22.29 -9.08 2.98
CA GLY A 374 -21.91 -10.47 3.26
C GLY A 374 -23.05 -11.25 3.90
N ALA A 375 -23.40 -12.39 3.29
CA ALA A 375 -24.40 -13.38 3.66
C ALA A 375 -25.71 -12.77 4.22
N ALA A 376 -26.69 -12.61 3.32
CA ALA A 376 -27.99 -12.06 3.67
C ALA A 376 -28.73 -12.86 4.78
N ASP A 377 -28.42 -14.14 4.92
CA ASP A 377 -29.17 -15.12 5.70
C ASP A 377 -28.39 -15.70 6.89
N LEU A 378 -27.54 -14.87 7.53
CA LEU A 378 -26.89 -15.29 8.77
C LEU A 378 -27.90 -15.34 9.91
N ASP A 379 -28.05 -16.52 10.54
CA ASP A 379 -28.84 -16.63 11.77
C ASP A 379 -28.20 -15.78 12.91
N ALA A 380 -29.04 -15.34 13.82
CA ALA A 380 -28.64 -14.45 14.92
C ALA A 380 -27.53 -15.03 15.82
N LYS A 381 -27.50 -16.35 15.99
CA LYS A 381 -26.49 -17.04 16.81
C LYS A 381 -25.11 -16.98 16.13
N THR A 382 -25.05 -17.32 14.86
CA THR A 382 -23.82 -17.26 14.04
C THR A 382 -23.30 -15.82 13.94
N PHE A 383 -24.18 -14.86 13.73
CA PHE A 383 -23.83 -13.44 13.68
C PHE A 383 -23.24 -12.96 15.03
N SER A 384 -23.89 -13.27 16.14
CA SER A 384 -23.42 -12.94 17.49
C SER A 384 -22.08 -13.59 17.81
N ALA A 385 -21.88 -14.85 17.42
CA ALA A 385 -20.60 -15.53 17.58
C ALA A 385 -19.48 -14.86 16.75
N GLY A 386 -19.81 -14.38 15.55
CA GLY A 386 -18.89 -13.63 14.70
C GLY A 386 -18.47 -12.30 15.33
N ILE A 387 -19.42 -11.51 15.83
CA ILE A 387 -19.14 -10.25 16.55
C ILE A 387 -18.31 -10.48 17.81
N ALA A 388 -18.60 -11.53 18.56
CA ALA A 388 -17.82 -11.89 19.74
C ALA A 388 -16.41 -12.43 19.41
N GLY A 389 -16.05 -12.56 18.13
CA GLY A 389 -14.77 -13.13 17.69
C GLY A 389 -14.63 -14.63 17.96
N LYS A 390 -15.73 -15.32 18.28
CA LYS A 390 -15.78 -16.74 18.69
C LYS A 390 -16.15 -17.68 17.54
N LEU A 391 -16.44 -17.18 16.34
CA LEU A 391 -16.80 -18.01 15.21
C LEU A 391 -15.57 -18.78 14.70
N PRO A 392 -15.62 -20.13 14.63
CA PRO A 392 -14.50 -20.92 14.16
C PRO A 392 -14.09 -20.59 12.71
N LEU A 393 -12.81 -20.71 12.39
CA LEU A 393 -12.30 -20.45 11.04
C LEU A 393 -12.95 -21.35 9.99
N ALA A 394 -13.23 -22.60 10.32
CA ALA A 394 -13.93 -23.53 9.43
C ALA A 394 -15.32 -23.01 9.05
N GLU A 395 -16.07 -22.45 10.00
CA GLU A 395 -17.39 -21.89 9.75
C GLU A 395 -17.29 -20.59 8.95
N LYS A 396 -16.35 -19.69 9.29
CA LYS A 396 -16.07 -18.49 8.48
C LYS A 396 -15.72 -18.85 7.03
N LYS A 397 -14.95 -19.92 6.82
CA LYS A 397 -14.61 -20.43 5.49
C LYS A 397 -15.86 -20.89 4.74
N LYS A 398 -16.70 -21.72 5.37
CA LYS A 398 -17.96 -22.23 4.79
C LYS A 398 -18.88 -21.09 4.38
N LEU A 399 -19.10 -20.12 5.26
CA LEU A 399 -19.91 -18.93 5.00
C LEU A 399 -19.32 -18.06 3.88
N GLY A 400 -17.99 -17.87 3.87
CA GLY A 400 -17.30 -17.14 2.83
C GLY A 400 -17.44 -17.80 1.47
N GLU A 401 -17.31 -19.13 1.38
CA GLU A 401 -17.50 -19.88 0.13
C GLU A 401 -18.96 -19.82 -0.36
N ALA A 402 -19.93 -19.88 0.55
CA ALA A 402 -21.34 -19.69 0.20
C ALA A 402 -21.59 -18.28 -0.34
N ALA A 403 -21.07 -17.25 0.32
CA ALA A 403 -21.17 -15.88 -0.15
C ALA A 403 -20.48 -15.66 -1.50
N ARG A 404 -19.33 -16.31 -1.73
CA ARG A 404 -18.62 -16.26 -3.01
C ARG A 404 -19.43 -16.86 -4.17
N LYS A 405 -20.11 -17.98 -3.91
CA LYS A 405 -20.99 -18.61 -4.90
C LYS A 405 -22.24 -17.79 -5.21
N ALA A 406 -22.77 -17.11 -4.19
CA ALA A 406 -23.94 -16.24 -4.36
C ALA A 406 -23.59 -14.91 -5.04
N ARG A 407 -22.33 -14.47 -5.01
CA ARG A 407 -21.84 -13.29 -5.73
C ARG A 407 -21.46 -13.67 -7.14
N GLY A 408 -22.30 -13.37 -8.07
CA GLY A 408 -22.06 -13.46 -9.50
C GLY A 408 -22.66 -12.25 -10.20
N TYR A 409 -22.15 -11.94 -11.36
CA TYR A 409 -22.79 -10.99 -12.24
C TYR A 409 -24.20 -11.55 -12.59
N ALA A 410 -25.23 -10.77 -12.31
CA ALA A 410 -26.63 -11.23 -12.33
C ALA A 410 -27.22 -11.38 -13.74
N GLY A 411 -26.44 -11.78 -14.72
CA GLY A 411 -26.94 -12.15 -16.05
C GLY A 411 -26.57 -11.18 -17.15
N ASN A 412 -26.85 -11.59 -18.37
CA ASN A 412 -26.60 -10.80 -19.57
C ASN A 412 -27.62 -9.63 -19.61
N PRO A 413 -27.18 -8.36 -19.58
CA PRO A 413 -28.12 -7.25 -19.75
C PRO A 413 -28.84 -7.39 -21.09
N GLN A 414 -30.10 -6.95 -21.16
CA GLN A 414 -30.86 -6.93 -22.41
C GLN A 414 -30.28 -5.84 -23.34
N LEU A 415 -29.10 -6.12 -23.91
CA LEU A 415 -28.35 -5.20 -24.78
C LEU A 415 -29.08 -4.94 -26.12
N ASP A 416 -30.01 -5.81 -26.50
CA ASP A 416 -30.89 -5.69 -27.65
C ASP A 416 -31.84 -4.45 -27.55
N LYS A 417 -32.11 -3.97 -26.36
CA LYS A 417 -32.95 -2.78 -26.12
C LYS A 417 -32.16 -1.47 -26.08
N ILE A 418 -30.87 -1.51 -26.19
CA ILE A 418 -29.99 -0.34 -26.18
C ILE A 418 -29.89 0.21 -27.59
N PRO A 419 -30.12 1.52 -27.84
CA PRO A 419 -29.97 2.11 -29.16
C PRO A 419 -28.51 1.95 -29.65
N ASP A 420 -28.36 1.55 -30.90
CA ASP A 420 -27.02 1.39 -31.51
C ASP A 420 -26.32 2.74 -31.62
N VAL A 421 -27.02 3.75 -32.10
CA VAL A 421 -26.53 5.12 -32.30
C VAL A 421 -27.48 6.12 -31.67
N VAL A 422 -26.94 7.13 -31.04
CA VAL A 422 -27.69 8.26 -30.51
C VAL A 422 -27.24 9.54 -31.21
N THR A 423 -28.16 10.18 -31.98
CA THR A 423 -27.89 11.45 -32.64
C THR A 423 -28.04 12.60 -31.65
N ILE A 424 -26.94 13.30 -31.36
CA ILE A 424 -26.90 14.47 -30.47
C ILE A 424 -27.08 15.74 -31.34
N SER A 425 -28.30 16.14 -31.60
CA SER A 425 -28.66 17.26 -32.50
C SER A 425 -29.14 18.52 -31.78
N GLY A 426 -29.46 18.44 -30.50
CA GLY A 426 -30.11 19.52 -29.74
C GLY A 426 -29.34 20.85 -29.65
N LEU A 427 -28.07 20.86 -29.98
CA LEU A 427 -27.15 22.00 -29.93
C LEU A 427 -26.38 22.20 -31.25
N LYS A 428 -26.91 21.67 -32.36
CA LYS A 428 -26.31 21.85 -33.69
C LYS A 428 -26.19 23.35 -34.02
N ASP A 429 -24.98 23.80 -34.34
CA ASP A 429 -24.66 25.18 -34.69
C ASP A 429 -23.48 25.24 -35.67
N GLN A 430 -22.25 25.37 -35.18
CA GLN A 430 -21.02 25.40 -35.98
C GLN A 430 -20.64 24.03 -36.58
N TYR A 431 -21.07 22.95 -35.96
CA TYR A 431 -20.82 21.59 -36.39
C TYR A 431 -22.16 20.86 -36.61
N GLU A 432 -22.12 19.82 -37.41
CA GLU A 432 -23.26 18.93 -37.60
C GLU A 432 -23.57 18.15 -36.31
N ALA A 433 -24.73 17.50 -36.28
CA ALA A 433 -25.12 16.64 -35.17
C ALA A 433 -24.08 15.51 -34.99
N THR A 434 -23.70 15.22 -33.75
CA THR A 434 -22.79 14.11 -33.43
C THR A 434 -23.56 12.80 -33.38
N GLU A 435 -23.09 11.81 -34.10
CA GLU A 435 -23.58 10.45 -33.99
C GLU A 435 -22.74 9.68 -32.97
N PHE A 436 -23.35 9.40 -31.83
CA PHE A 436 -22.71 8.69 -30.73
C PHE A 436 -23.02 7.21 -30.84
N ASN A 437 -21.99 6.39 -31.07
CA ASN A 437 -22.07 4.92 -31.10
C ASN A 437 -22.32 4.36 -29.70
N HIS A 438 -23.56 4.47 -29.24
CA HIS A 438 -23.93 4.18 -27.86
C HIS A 438 -23.70 2.72 -27.50
N LYS A 439 -24.14 1.78 -28.33
CA LYS A 439 -23.98 0.35 -28.10
C LYS A 439 -22.52 -0.07 -28.02
N SER A 440 -21.65 0.44 -28.92
CA SER A 440 -20.23 0.14 -28.89
C SER A 440 -19.55 0.54 -27.57
N HIS A 441 -19.96 1.67 -26.99
CA HIS A 441 -19.45 2.09 -25.68
C HIS A 441 -19.94 1.14 -24.57
N VAL A 442 -21.22 0.77 -24.60
CA VAL A 442 -21.80 -0.15 -23.61
C VAL A 442 -21.16 -1.53 -23.72
N ASP A 443 -21.00 -2.05 -24.92
CA ASP A 443 -20.36 -3.34 -25.16
C ASP A 443 -18.90 -3.35 -24.66
N ALA A 444 -18.13 -2.30 -24.96
CA ALA A 444 -16.76 -2.16 -24.48
C ALA A 444 -16.67 -2.18 -22.94
N TYR A 445 -17.61 -1.53 -22.25
CA TYR A 445 -17.65 -1.56 -20.79
C TYR A 445 -18.07 -2.92 -20.25
N ILE A 446 -19.08 -3.53 -20.82
CA ILE A 446 -19.58 -4.84 -20.36
C ILE A 446 -18.53 -5.92 -20.60
N MET A 447 -17.95 -5.98 -21.79
CA MET A 447 -16.90 -6.95 -22.11
C MET A 447 -15.65 -6.72 -21.23
N GLY A 448 -15.23 -5.46 -21.05
CA GLY A 448 -14.12 -5.12 -20.15
C GLY A 448 -14.36 -5.57 -18.70
N LEU A 449 -15.60 -5.49 -18.23
CA LEU A 449 -15.99 -5.92 -16.88
C LEU A 449 -16.11 -7.44 -16.76
N LEU A 450 -16.71 -8.10 -17.75
CA LEU A 450 -16.95 -9.54 -17.69
C LEU A 450 -15.67 -10.36 -17.93
N GLU A 451 -14.84 -9.91 -18.85
CA GLU A 451 -13.65 -10.65 -19.28
C GLU A 451 -12.36 -10.20 -18.56
N GLY A 452 -12.28 -8.96 -18.12
CA GLY A 452 -11.01 -8.36 -17.71
C GLY A 452 -10.80 -8.24 -16.21
N ASP A 453 -11.74 -7.77 -15.43
CA ASP A 453 -11.50 -7.42 -14.03
C ASP A 453 -12.56 -7.94 -13.06
N ARG A 454 -12.15 -8.96 -12.27
CA ARG A 454 -12.98 -9.49 -11.18
C ARG A 454 -13.39 -8.46 -10.15
N LEU A 455 -12.64 -7.36 -10.00
CA LEU A 455 -13.00 -6.27 -9.09
C LEU A 455 -14.25 -5.55 -9.59
N ALA A 456 -14.26 -5.20 -10.89
CA ALA A 456 -15.39 -4.51 -11.49
C ALA A 456 -16.66 -5.41 -11.44
N SER A 457 -16.58 -6.66 -11.83
CA SER A 457 -17.71 -7.60 -11.78
C SER A 457 -18.22 -7.85 -10.35
N ALA A 458 -17.36 -7.75 -9.34
CA ALA A 458 -17.76 -7.92 -7.93
C ALA A 458 -18.55 -6.73 -7.37
N PHE A 459 -18.33 -5.53 -7.91
CA PHE A 459 -19.01 -4.29 -7.46
C PHE A 459 -20.13 -3.86 -8.39
N HIS A 460 -20.12 -4.28 -9.65
CA HIS A 460 -21.17 -4.00 -10.64
C HIS A 460 -21.98 -5.27 -10.94
N THR A 461 -22.56 -5.86 -9.90
CA THR A 461 -23.38 -7.07 -10.03
C THR A 461 -24.68 -6.82 -10.79
N ASP A 462 -25.22 -5.58 -10.76
CA ASP A 462 -26.34 -5.12 -11.57
C ASP A 462 -25.80 -4.32 -12.78
N PRO A 463 -26.06 -4.78 -14.03
CA PRO A 463 -25.65 -4.08 -15.25
C PRO A 463 -26.10 -2.63 -15.32
N ALA A 464 -27.26 -2.30 -14.76
CA ALA A 464 -27.79 -0.94 -14.75
C ALA A 464 -26.87 0.05 -14.01
N THR A 465 -26.02 -0.44 -13.10
CA THR A 465 -25.01 0.40 -12.40
C THR A 465 -23.96 0.95 -13.35
N LEU A 466 -23.71 0.29 -14.48
CA LEU A 466 -22.75 0.74 -15.49
C LEU A 466 -23.28 1.94 -16.27
N CYS A 467 -24.59 1.99 -16.49
CA CYS A 467 -25.25 3.11 -17.14
C CYS A 467 -25.03 4.43 -16.36
N ALA A 468 -24.92 4.34 -15.03
CA ALA A 468 -24.65 5.48 -14.16
C ALA A 468 -23.26 6.11 -14.38
N GLY A 469 -22.34 5.44 -15.07
CA GLY A 469 -21.06 6.01 -15.48
C GLY A 469 -21.19 7.21 -16.42
N CYS A 470 -22.21 7.18 -17.28
CA CYS A 470 -22.57 8.28 -18.18
C CYS A 470 -23.85 9.00 -17.70
N HIS A 471 -24.86 8.25 -17.31
CA HIS A 471 -26.12 8.75 -16.79
C HIS A 471 -26.07 8.96 -15.28
N HIS A 472 -25.08 9.76 -14.86
CA HIS A 472 -24.76 10.01 -13.46
C HIS A 472 -25.89 10.72 -12.70
N ASN A 473 -25.89 10.64 -11.38
CA ASN A 473 -26.90 11.27 -10.50
C ASN A 473 -28.36 10.84 -10.76
N SER A 474 -28.57 9.68 -11.39
CA SER A 474 -29.87 9.03 -11.51
C SER A 474 -29.79 7.62 -10.91
N PRO A 475 -30.93 7.06 -10.44
CA PRO A 475 -30.95 5.67 -10.02
C PRO A 475 -30.52 4.74 -11.16
N PRO A 476 -29.79 3.66 -10.87
CA PRO A 476 -29.43 2.66 -11.86
C PRO A 476 -30.67 2.16 -12.61
N SER A 477 -30.66 2.23 -13.93
CA SER A 477 -31.78 1.84 -14.79
C SER A 477 -31.28 1.47 -16.17
N MET A 478 -31.94 0.50 -16.80
CA MET A 478 -31.73 0.16 -18.22
C MET A 478 -32.38 1.18 -19.17
N ASN A 479 -33.16 2.10 -18.65
CA ASN A 479 -33.72 3.23 -19.37
C ASN A 479 -33.46 4.54 -18.63
N PRO A 480 -32.19 4.98 -18.56
CA PRO A 480 -31.80 6.16 -17.80
C PRO A 480 -32.25 7.45 -18.51
N PRO A 481 -32.42 8.56 -17.76
CA PRO A 481 -32.85 9.84 -18.35
C PRO A 481 -31.75 10.40 -19.29
N LYS A 482 -32.21 11.14 -20.31
CA LYS A 482 -31.30 11.83 -21.26
C LYS A 482 -30.59 13.00 -20.59
N CYS A 483 -29.39 13.35 -21.03
CA CYS A 483 -28.60 14.46 -20.48
C CYS A 483 -29.40 15.78 -20.42
N GLY A 484 -30.20 16.08 -21.48
CA GLY A 484 -31.00 17.29 -21.56
C GLY A 484 -32.17 17.39 -20.56
N SER A 485 -32.49 16.30 -19.84
CA SER A 485 -33.52 16.36 -18.78
C SER A 485 -32.98 17.02 -17.50
N CYS A 486 -31.66 17.07 -17.33
CA CYS A 486 -30.97 17.68 -16.18
C CYS A 486 -30.10 18.86 -16.56
N HIS A 487 -29.55 18.87 -17.79
CA HIS A 487 -28.68 19.92 -18.31
C HIS A 487 -29.40 20.77 -19.32
N SER A 488 -29.69 22.03 -18.97
CA SER A 488 -30.34 23.00 -19.85
C SER A 488 -29.40 23.48 -20.97
N LYS A 489 -29.94 23.96 -22.08
CA LYS A 489 -29.16 24.47 -23.21
C LYS A 489 -28.27 25.65 -22.81
N THR A 490 -28.76 26.51 -21.93
CA THR A 490 -28.05 27.66 -21.36
C THR A 490 -27.76 27.43 -19.88
N ILE A 491 -26.90 28.27 -19.30
CA ILE A 491 -26.63 28.23 -17.86
C ILE A 491 -27.90 28.56 -17.09
N ASP A 492 -28.34 27.65 -16.25
CA ASP A 492 -29.50 27.87 -15.37
C ASP A 492 -28.99 28.24 -13.96
N MET A 493 -29.21 29.51 -13.60
CA MET A 493 -28.83 30.05 -12.30
C MET A 493 -29.57 29.40 -11.12
N LYS A 494 -30.70 28.75 -11.35
CA LYS A 494 -31.46 28.02 -10.34
C LYS A 494 -30.89 26.64 -10.06
N SER A 495 -30.09 26.11 -10.97
CA SER A 495 -29.42 24.80 -10.88
C SER A 495 -27.92 24.99 -10.72
N SER A 496 -27.49 25.81 -9.74
CA SER A 496 -26.08 26.09 -9.50
C SER A 496 -25.29 24.78 -9.34
N GLY A 497 -24.17 24.66 -10.07
CA GLY A 497 -23.33 23.47 -10.08
C GLY A 497 -23.60 22.46 -11.22
N ARG A 498 -24.66 22.66 -12.02
CA ARG A 498 -24.90 21.88 -13.25
C ARG A 498 -24.38 22.64 -14.46
N PRO A 499 -23.43 22.08 -15.23
CA PRO A 499 -22.98 22.73 -16.46
C PRO A 499 -24.09 22.75 -17.49
N ALA A 500 -24.09 23.76 -18.38
CA ALA A 500 -24.98 23.78 -19.54
C ALA A 500 -24.71 22.54 -20.42
N LEU A 501 -25.70 22.11 -21.19
CA LEU A 501 -25.71 20.85 -21.94
C LEU A 501 -24.49 20.68 -22.85
N LYS A 502 -24.04 21.74 -23.54
CA LYS A 502 -22.83 21.72 -24.36
C LYS A 502 -21.60 21.38 -23.52
N ALA A 503 -21.43 22.05 -22.39
CA ALA A 503 -20.32 21.80 -21.49
C ALA A 503 -20.43 20.42 -20.82
N ALA A 504 -21.64 19.95 -20.52
CA ALA A 504 -21.86 18.63 -19.93
C ALA A 504 -21.34 17.52 -20.88
N TYR A 505 -21.68 17.57 -22.16
CA TYR A 505 -21.17 16.60 -23.13
C TYR A 505 -19.66 16.64 -23.24
N HIS A 506 -19.07 17.83 -23.43
CA HIS A 506 -17.62 17.94 -23.60
C HIS A 506 -16.85 17.48 -22.36
N LEU A 507 -17.27 17.91 -21.17
CA LEU A 507 -16.64 17.48 -19.93
C LEU A 507 -16.74 15.95 -19.73
N GLN A 508 -17.89 15.38 -20.04
CA GLN A 508 -18.13 13.95 -19.85
C GLN A 508 -17.33 13.12 -20.87
N CYS A 509 -17.49 13.36 -22.16
CA CYS A 509 -16.89 12.55 -23.20
C CYS A 509 -15.35 12.71 -23.21
N MET A 510 -14.86 13.95 -23.34
CA MET A 510 -13.41 14.20 -23.41
C MET A 510 -12.72 13.88 -22.10
N GLY A 511 -13.32 14.22 -20.97
CA GLY A 511 -12.74 13.94 -19.68
C GLY A 511 -12.69 12.43 -19.35
N CYS A 512 -13.63 11.64 -19.86
CA CYS A 512 -13.62 10.19 -19.75
C CYS A 512 -12.46 9.61 -20.59
N HIS A 513 -12.40 9.95 -21.88
CA HIS A 513 -11.35 9.50 -22.80
C HIS A 513 -9.95 9.86 -22.27
N GLU A 514 -9.76 11.10 -21.80
CA GLU A 514 -8.48 11.53 -21.21
C GLU A 514 -8.07 10.67 -20.01
N ARG A 515 -8.99 10.42 -19.07
CA ARG A 515 -8.71 9.61 -17.87
C ARG A 515 -8.47 8.15 -18.19
N MET A 516 -9.17 7.62 -19.19
CA MET A 516 -8.99 6.24 -19.64
C MET A 516 -7.80 6.07 -20.58
N GLN A 517 -7.20 7.18 -21.04
CA GLN A 517 -6.08 7.18 -22.01
C GLN A 517 -6.46 6.48 -23.32
N VAL A 518 -7.69 6.67 -23.78
CA VAL A 518 -8.20 6.13 -25.05
C VAL A 518 -8.40 7.23 -26.08
N GLU A 519 -8.12 6.93 -27.35
CA GLU A 519 -8.32 7.84 -28.47
C GLU A 519 -9.78 7.88 -28.93
N PRO A 520 -10.27 8.99 -29.51
CA PRO A 520 -9.57 10.28 -29.67
C PRO A 520 -9.62 11.13 -28.40
N VAL A 521 -8.46 11.65 -27.98
CA VAL A 521 -8.33 12.43 -26.74
C VAL A 521 -8.08 13.91 -27.02
N ALA A 522 -7.78 14.28 -28.26
CA ALA A 522 -7.36 15.64 -28.56
C ALA A 522 -8.44 16.65 -28.20
N LYS A 523 -8.24 17.40 -27.12
CA LYS A 523 -9.10 18.51 -26.69
C LYS A 523 -9.28 19.59 -27.79
N THR A 524 -8.46 19.52 -28.82
CA THR A 524 -8.41 20.44 -29.96
C THR A 524 -8.88 19.80 -31.27
N ASP A 525 -9.07 18.49 -31.34
CA ASP A 525 -9.59 17.80 -32.52
C ASP A 525 -11.11 17.66 -32.46
N CYS A 526 -11.78 18.72 -32.90
CA CYS A 526 -13.24 18.73 -32.96
C CYS A 526 -13.78 17.71 -33.99
N THR A 527 -13.02 17.41 -35.02
CA THR A 527 -13.46 16.56 -36.15
C THR A 527 -13.43 15.06 -35.80
N GLY A 528 -12.73 14.67 -34.76
CA GLY A 528 -12.79 13.30 -34.23
C GLY A 528 -14.16 12.89 -33.67
N CYS A 529 -15.00 13.89 -33.33
CA CYS A 529 -16.37 13.67 -32.82
C CYS A 529 -17.45 14.37 -33.67
N HIS A 530 -17.12 15.45 -34.33
CA HIS A 530 -18.05 16.27 -35.10
C HIS A 530 -17.71 16.26 -36.58
N GLU A 531 -18.71 16.03 -37.41
CA GLU A 531 -18.59 16.32 -38.85
C GLU A 531 -18.59 17.83 -39.07
N GLN A 532 -17.74 18.29 -39.97
CA GLN A 532 -17.80 19.69 -40.40
C GLN A 532 -19.09 19.98 -41.14
N PRO A 533 -19.66 21.20 -41.00
CA PRO A 533 -20.78 21.59 -41.78
C PRO A 533 -20.49 21.43 -43.27
N LYS A 534 -21.38 20.82 -44.04
CA LYS A 534 -21.28 20.81 -45.49
C LYS A 534 -21.28 22.25 -45.95
N LYS A 535 -20.18 22.69 -46.56
CA LYS A 535 -20.10 24.01 -47.20
C LYS A 535 -21.27 24.11 -48.16
N LYS A 536 -22.18 25.06 -47.89
CA LYS A 536 -23.30 25.38 -48.77
C LYS A 536 -22.78 25.98 -50.09
#